data_43407c3a381b95d7e87877d0188d8b15
#
_entry.id   43407c3a381b95d7e87877d0188d8b15
#
_cell.length_a   1.000
_cell.length_b   1.000
_cell.length_c   1.000
_cell.angle_alpha   90.00
_cell.angle_beta   90.00
_cell.angle_gamma   90.00
#
_symmetry.space_group_name_H-M   'P 1'
#
loop_
_entity.id
_entity.type
_entity.pdbx_description
1 polymer ?
#
loop_
_entity_poly.entity_id
_entity_poly.type
_entity_poly.pdbx_seq_one_letter_code
_entity_poly.pdbx_strand_id
1 'polypeptide(L)'
;MDYSKSRVKELRALSDLIKSSVDKIEATLEATAQTFPLLNEPFSLESEAARMSPEALDAGGIIVSAASQLVATVRIPALSVMVTTTSLHVPSCIRVAIISHVPEILREAGPQGTHVRLIAKSTGIDSNKLSRILRVLCTNHIFREVSPDVFANNRLSSLLDTGKPVAAIIKDPKAKHDNTPGLAALLEHITDEGYKASSYLAETITSPATRLSGEPTQTAFNVAFKTDLGMFPYFELPGNEYSLKHFSVAMAGAQSISSPGAVLEGFDWKALPKDAVVVDVGGGIGSQVLALAKAFDHLKFVVQDREFVVKDAEKFWETEYPEAVKSGRVKLQTHDFFTPQP
;
A
#
# COMPACT_ATOMS: atom_id res chain seq x y z
N MET A 1 -12.71 -16.12 -44.57
CA MET A 1 -11.85 -16.17 -43.37
C MET A 1 -12.67 -16.73 -42.22
N ASP A 2 -12.19 -17.79 -41.60
CA ASP A 2 -12.88 -18.47 -40.52
C ASP A 2 -12.73 -17.61 -39.23
N TYR A 3 -13.67 -16.68 -39.00
CA TYR A 3 -13.71 -15.75 -37.88
C TYR A 3 -13.74 -16.45 -36.50
N SER A 4 -14.19 -17.72 -36.42
CA SER A 4 -14.27 -18.48 -35.18
C SER A 4 -12.88 -18.89 -34.66
N LYS A 5 -11.98 -19.29 -35.54
CA LYS A 5 -10.58 -19.65 -35.20
C LYS A 5 -9.73 -18.44 -34.80
N SER A 6 -10.08 -17.22 -35.28
CA SER A 6 -9.35 -16.00 -34.97
C SER A 6 -9.56 -15.52 -33.53
N ARG A 7 -10.78 -15.66 -32.99
CA ARG A 7 -11.15 -15.18 -31.64
C ARG A 7 -10.59 -16.03 -30.50
N VAL A 8 -10.46 -17.35 -30.71
CA VAL A 8 -9.83 -18.25 -29.72
C VAL A 8 -8.30 -18.08 -29.68
N LYS A 9 -7.69 -17.50 -30.73
CA LYS A 9 -6.22 -17.25 -30.75
C LYS A 9 -5.79 -16.30 -29.64
N GLU A 10 -6.57 -15.27 -29.33
CA GLU A 10 -6.25 -14.34 -28.24
C GLU A 10 -6.26 -15.04 -26.87
N LEU A 11 -7.25 -15.87 -26.60
CA LEU A 11 -7.31 -16.65 -25.35
C LEU A 11 -6.12 -17.59 -25.23
N ARG A 12 -5.71 -18.22 -26.33
CA ARG A 12 -4.50 -19.07 -26.35
C ARG A 12 -3.23 -18.26 -26.11
N ALA A 13 -3.08 -17.10 -26.78
CA ALA A 13 -1.93 -16.23 -26.57
C ALA A 13 -1.78 -15.80 -25.12
N LEU A 14 -2.88 -15.42 -24.46
CA LEU A 14 -2.87 -15.08 -23.03
C LEU A 14 -2.49 -16.28 -22.16
N SER A 15 -3.03 -17.46 -22.47
CA SER A 15 -2.67 -18.70 -21.76
C SER A 15 -1.19 -19.09 -21.97
N ASP A 16 -0.66 -18.91 -23.17
CA ASP A 16 0.74 -19.19 -23.49
C ASP A 16 1.68 -18.21 -22.80
N LEU A 17 1.30 -16.93 -22.69
CA LEU A 17 2.02 -15.93 -21.90
C LEU A 17 2.09 -16.33 -20.42
N ILE A 18 0.97 -16.75 -19.83
CA ILE A 18 0.94 -17.21 -18.44
C ILE A 18 1.86 -18.42 -18.27
N LYS A 19 1.74 -19.43 -19.16
CA LYS A 19 2.55 -20.64 -19.07
C LYS A 19 4.05 -20.32 -19.18
N SER A 20 4.45 -19.59 -20.22
CA SER A 20 5.87 -19.25 -20.42
C SER A 20 6.45 -18.41 -19.29
N SER A 21 5.63 -17.59 -18.63
CA SER A 21 6.06 -16.81 -17.47
C SER A 21 6.18 -17.67 -16.20
N VAL A 22 5.32 -18.69 -16.03
CA VAL A 22 5.49 -19.69 -14.96
C VAL A 22 6.78 -20.47 -15.16
N ASP A 23 7.06 -20.94 -16.42
CA ASP A 23 8.30 -21.65 -16.76
C ASP A 23 9.55 -20.81 -16.44
N LYS A 24 9.49 -19.47 -16.65
CA LYS A 24 10.58 -18.54 -16.28
C LYS A 24 10.77 -18.45 -14.77
N ILE A 25 9.67 -18.32 -14.00
CA ILE A 25 9.74 -18.30 -12.53
C ILE A 25 10.37 -19.60 -12.04
N GLU A 26 9.93 -20.76 -12.54
CA GLU A 26 10.48 -22.06 -12.16
C GLU A 26 11.99 -22.14 -12.41
N ALA A 27 12.45 -21.76 -13.61
CA ALA A 27 13.86 -21.71 -13.93
C ALA A 27 14.67 -20.77 -13.02
N THR A 28 14.11 -19.62 -12.65
CA THR A 28 14.76 -18.68 -11.73
C THR A 28 14.89 -19.27 -10.33
N LEU A 29 13.85 -19.94 -9.84
CA LEU A 29 13.86 -20.61 -8.53
C LEU A 29 14.86 -21.76 -8.47
N GLU A 30 14.93 -22.58 -9.51
CA GLU A 30 15.93 -23.66 -9.63
C GLU A 30 17.35 -23.10 -9.61
N ALA A 31 17.61 -22.03 -10.37
CA ALA A 31 18.93 -21.40 -10.45
C ALA A 31 19.38 -20.78 -9.11
N THR A 32 18.43 -20.33 -8.28
CA THR A 32 18.70 -19.65 -6.99
C THR A 32 18.50 -20.54 -5.78
N ALA A 33 18.06 -21.80 -5.97
CA ALA A 33 17.69 -22.75 -4.90
C ALA A 33 16.65 -22.14 -3.93
N GLN A 34 15.74 -21.31 -4.44
CA GLN A 34 14.68 -20.67 -3.66
C GLN A 34 13.33 -21.37 -3.89
N THR A 35 12.42 -21.19 -2.95
CA THR A 35 11.03 -21.69 -3.03
C THR A 35 10.05 -20.56 -3.22
N PHE A 36 9.06 -20.76 -4.10
CA PHE A 36 7.99 -19.76 -4.29
C PHE A 36 7.02 -19.79 -3.10
N PRO A 37 6.73 -18.64 -2.48
CA PRO A 37 5.89 -18.60 -1.30
C PRO A 37 4.42 -18.88 -1.64
N LEU A 38 3.76 -19.70 -0.84
CA LEU A 38 2.36 -20.06 -1.02
C LEU A 38 1.42 -19.01 -0.42
N LEU A 39 0.22 -18.88 -1.01
CA LEU A 39 -0.79 -17.94 -0.53
C LEU A 39 -1.21 -18.20 0.92
N ASN A 40 -1.22 -19.46 1.35
CA ASN A 40 -1.64 -19.85 2.70
C ASN A 40 -0.57 -19.72 3.77
N GLU A 41 0.64 -19.32 3.40
CA GLU A 41 1.73 -19.03 4.31
C GLU A 41 1.71 -17.56 4.72
N PRO A 42 2.04 -17.21 5.97
CA PRO A 42 2.17 -15.82 6.39
C PRO A 42 3.26 -15.11 5.56
N PHE A 43 3.09 -13.79 5.41
CA PHE A 43 4.10 -12.94 4.80
C PHE A 43 5.32 -12.79 5.72
N SER A 44 6.52 -12.84 5.14
CA SER A 44 7.75 -12.33 5.73
C SER A 44 8.63 -11.75 4.62
N LEU A 45 9.49 -10.78 4.94
CA LEU A 45 10.41 -10.20 3.95
C LEU A 45 11.33 -11.27 3.33
N GLU A 46 11.79 -12.21 4.13
CA GLU A 46 12.63 -13.32 3.65
C GLU A 46 11.90 -14.20 2.65
N SER A 47 10.62 -14.47 2.87
CA SER A 47 9.79 -15.28 1.97
C SER A 47 9.47 -14.60 0.65
N GLU A 48 9.66 -13.28 0.54
CA GLU A 48 9.50 -12.55 -0.72
C GLU A 48 10.76 -12.53 -1.58
N ALA A 49 11.91 -12.92 -1.07
CA ALA A 49 13.19 -12.86 -1.80
C ALA A 49 13.10 -13.52 -3.19
N ALA A 50 12.40 -14.66 -3.28
CA ALA A 50 12.18 -15.37 -4.54
C ALA A 50 11.37 -14.57 -5.57
N ARG A 51 10.47 -13.68 -5.13
CA ARG A 51 9.65 -12.84 -6.01
C ARG A 51 10.35 -11.55 -6.42
N MET A 52 11.36 -11.12 -5.66
CA MET A 52 12.01 -9.83 -5.83
C MET A 52 13.16 -9.84 -6.84
N SER A 53 13.52 -10.99 -7.42
CA SER A 53 14.45 -11.02 -8.54
C SER A 53 13.83 -10.32 -9.76
N PRO A 54 14.60 -9.58 -10.58
CA PRO A 54 14.09 -8.90 -11.76
C PRO A 54 13.29 -9.82 -12.70
N GLU A 55 13.79 -11.04 -12.90
CA GLU A 55 13.16 -12.04 -13.77
C GLU A 55 11.82 -12.54 -13.22
N ALA A 56 11.73 -12.76 -11.91
CA ALA A 56 10.48 -13.20 -11.26
C ALA A 56 9.46 -12.07 -11.19
N LEU A 57 9.89 -10.81 -10.95
CA LEU A 57 9.02 -9.64 -10.98
C LEU A 57 8.42 -9.42 -12.36
N ASP A 58 9.23 -9.45 -13.44
CA ASP A 58 8.77 -9.30 -14.81
C ASP A 58 7.77 -10.42 -15.19
N ALA A 59 8.15 -11.67 -14.94
CA ALA A 59 7.29 -12.82 -15.22
C ALA A 59 5.98 -12.77 -14.41
N GLY A 60 6.04 -12.39 -13.14
CA GLY A 60 4.87 -12.18 -12.28
C GLY A 60 3.95 -11.09 -12.82
N GLY A 61 4.51 -9.96 -13.25
CA GLY A 61 3.76 -8.86 -13.87
C GLY A 61 3.02 -9.29 -15.14
N ILE A 62 3.67 -10.08 -15.99
CA ILE A 62 3.06 -10.67 -17.21
C ILE A 62 1.90 -11.61 -16.82
N ILE A 63 2.10 -12.50 -15.83
CA ILE A 63 1.05 -13.41 -15.37
C ILE A 63 -0.18 -12.61 -14.89
N VAL A 64 0.03 -11.61 -14.03
CA VAL A 64 -1.06 -10.80 -13.47
C VAL A 64 -1.82 -10.07 -14.59
N SER A 65 -1.11 -9.46 -15.53
CA SER A 65 -1.72 -8.71 -16.63
C SER A 65 -2.50 -9.62 -17.58
N ALA A 66 -1.90 -10.74 -18.00
CA ALA A 66 -2.53 -11.70 -18.90
C ALA A 66 -3.74 -12.41 -18.26
N ALA A 67 -3.64 -12.79 -16.98
CA ALA A 67 -4.75 -13.39 -16.24
C ALA A 67 -5.91 -12.40 -16.06
N SER A 68 -5.64 -11.14 -15.77
CA SER A 68 -6.65 -10.09 -15.64
C SER A 68 -7.40 -9.87 -16.95
N GLN A 69 -6.69 -9.83 -18.09
CA GLN A 69 -7.31 -9.70 -19.41
C GLN A 69 -8.08 -10.97 -19.79
N LEU A 70 -7.55 -12.16 -19.48
CA LEU A 70 -8.23 -13.43 -19.71
C LEU A 70 -9.56 -13.49 -18.93
N VAL A 71 -9.56 -13.11 -17.65
CA VAL A 71 -10.78 -13.04 -16.82
C VAL A 71 -11.79 -12.06 -17.42
N ALA A 72 -11.35 -10.86 -17.83
CA ALA A 72 -12.22 -9.86 -18.43
C ALA A 72 -12.83 -10.35 -19.76
N THR A 73 -12.07 -11.10 -20.55
CA THR A 73 -12.51 -11.62 -21.87
C THR A 73 -13.52 -12.76 -21.73
N VAL A 74 -13.32 -13.67 -20.75
CA VAL A 74 -14.18 -14.88 -20.63
C VAL A 74 -15.38 -14.68 -19.74
N ARG A 75 -15.33 -13.74 -18.81
CA ARG A 75 -16.48 -13.45 -17.93
C ARG A 75 -17.59 -12.76 -18.71
N ILE A 76 -18.83 -13.15 -18.43
CA ILE A 76 -20.02 -12.48 -18.99
C ILE A 76 -19.94 -10.97 -18.67
N PRO A 77 -20.10 -10.07 -19.66
CA PRO A 77 -19.91 -8.61 -19.44
C PRO A 77 -20.73 -8.04 -18.28
N ALA A 78 -22.01 -8.40 -18.17
CA ALA A 78 -22.86 -7.95 -17.06
C ALA A 78 -22.32 -8.38 -15.69
N LEU A 79 -21.79 -9.61 -15.59
CA LEU A 79 -21.17 -10.08 -14.34
C LEU A 79 -19.85 -9.36 -14.06
N SER A 80 -19.06 -9.00 -15.09
CA SER A 80 -17.83 -8.22 -14.90
C SER A 80 -18.13 -6.85 -14.29
N VAL A 81 -19.11 -6.12 -14.85
CA VAL A 81 -19.52 -4.82 -14.32
C VAL A 81 -20.09 -4.94 -12.92
N MET A 82 -20.96 -5.94 -12.68
CA MET A 82 -21.55 -6.19 -11.37
C MET A 82 -20.49 -6.48 -10.30
N VAL A 83 -19.53 -7.37 -10.58
CA VAL A 83 -18.44 -7.71 -9.64
C VAL A 83 -17.61 -6.48 -9.34
N THR A 84 -17.27 -5.66 -10.36
CA THR A 84 -16.52 -4.42 -10.17
C THR A 84 -17.28 -3.42 -9.30
N THR A 85 -18.57 -3.21 -9.56
CA THR A 85 -19.39 -2.26 -8.78
C THR A 85 -19.63 -2.71 -7.35
N THR A 86 -19.76 -4.01 -7.10
CA THR A 86 -19.96 -4.56 -5.74
C THR A 86 -18.66 -4.73 -4.96
N SER A 87 -17.49 -4.59 -5.61
CA SER A 87 -16.19 -4.68 -4.94
C SER A 87 -15.97 -3.64 -3.84
N LEU A 88 -16.79 -2.58 -3.80
CA LEU A 88 -16.85 -1.59 -2.72
C LEU A 88 -16.99 -2.21 -1.31
N HIS A 89 -17.56 -3.40 -1.21
CA HIS A 89 -17.68 -4.11 0.07
C HIS A 89 -16.35 -4.67 0.58
N VAL A 90 -15.38 -4.93 -0.31
CA VAL A 90 -14.08 -5.51 0.07
C VAL A 90 -13.27 -4.55 0.95
N PRO A 91 -12.99 -3.28 0.53
CA PRO A 91 -12.30 -2.32 1.39
C PRO A 91 -13.06 -2.04 2.70
N SER A 92 -14.40 -2.01 2.67
CA SER A 92 -15.20 -1.87 3.89
C SER A 92 -14.97 -3.04 4.87
N CYS A 93 -14.93 -4.27 4.38
CA CYS A 93 -14.65 -5.46 5.19
C CYS A 93 -13.19 -5.49 5.70
N ILE A 94 -12.21 -5.08 4.86
CA ILE A 94 -10.81 -4.92 5.27
C ILE A 94 -10.73 -3.94 6.44
N ARG A 95 -11.39 -2.79 6.34
CA ARG A 95 -11.41 -1.80 7.42
C ARG A 95 -11.97 -2.37 8.71
N VAL A 96 -13.08 -3.11 8.65
CA VAL A 96 -13.61 -3.80 9.86
C VAL A 96 -12.57 -4.73 10.45
N ALA A 97 -11.88 -5.55 9.64
CA ALA A 97 -10.85 -6.46 10.14
C ALA A 97 -9.69 -5.72 10.80
N ILE A 98 -9.24 -4.60 10.21
CA ILE A 98 -8.14 -3.80 10.77
C ILE A 98 -8.54 -3.17 12.09
N ILE A 99 -9.65 -2.41 12.15
CA ILE A 99 -10.03 -1.65 13.35
C ILE A 99 -10.46 -2.55 14.51
N SER A 100 -10.88 -3.78 14.22
CA SER A 100 -11.23 -4.80 15.24
C SER A 100 -10.10 -5.79 15.53
N HIS A 101 -8.90 -5.55 15.07
CA HIS A 101 -7.67 -6.30 15.40
C HIS A 101 -7.73 -7.79 15.01
N VAL A 102 -8.54 -8.14 14.01
CA VAL A 102 -8.69 -9.52 13.55
C VAL A 102 -7.35 -10.12 13.09
N PRO A 103 -6.51 -9.42 12.32
CA PRO A 103 -5.21 -9.96 11.89
C PRO A 103 -4.31 -10.34 13.07
N GLU A 104 -4.26 -9.48 14.10
CA GLU A 104 -3.46 -9.71 15.31
C GLU A 104 -4.01 -10.87 16.15
N ILE A 105 -5.35 -10.96 16.30
CA ILE A 105 -6.01 -12.09 16.99
C ILE A 105 -5.68 -13.42 16.28
N LEU A 106 -5.73 -13.43 14.95
CA LEU A 106 -5.46 -14.61 14.15
C LEU A 106 -3.96 -14.98 14.14
N ARG A 107 -3.05 -13.99 14.21
CA ARG A 107 -1.62 -14.27 14.41
C ARG A 107 -1.37 -14.94 15.75
N GLU A 108 -1.97 -14.44 16.82
CA GLU A 108 -1.83 -15.05 18.16
C GLU A 108 -2.45 -16.45 18.23
N ALA A 109 -3.50 -16.73 17.44
CA ALA A 109 -4.09 -18.06 17.33
C ALA A 109 -3.21 -19.05 16.56
N GLY A 110 -2.34 -18.55 15.67
CA GLY A 110 -1.47 -19.38 14.84
C GLY A 110 -2.12 -19.94 13.56
N PRO A 111 -1.41 -20.80 12.80
CA PRO A 111 -1.84 -21.24 11.47
C PRO A 111 -3.08 -22.14 11.48
N GLN A 112 -3.42 -22.79 12.58
CA GLN A 112 -4.65 -23.56 12.75
C GLN A 112 -5.89 -22.65 12.81
N GLY A 113 -5.71 -21.35 13.07
CA GLY A 113 -6.77 -20.38 13.19
C GLY A 113 -7.58 -20.49 14.48
N THR A 114 -8.66 -19.73 14.55
CA THR A 114 -9.58 -19.76 15.68
C THR A 114 -11.03 -19.59 15.22
N HIS A 115 -11.96 -20.14 16.00
CA HIS A 115 -13.37 -20.06 15.70
C HIS A 115 -13.89 -18.62 15.84
N VAL A 116 -14.72 -18.17 14.92
CA VAL A 116 -15.25 -16.80 14.87
C VAL A 116 -15.88 -16.31 16.18
N ARG A 117 -16.48 -17.20 16.99
CA ARG A 117 -17.02 -16.85 18.30
C ARG A 117 -15.95 -16.35 19.27
N LEU A 118 -14.72 -16.85 19.18
CA LEU A 118 -13.62 -16.36 20.00
C LEU A 118 -13.13 -15.00 19.52
N ILE A 119 -13.05 -14.80 18.19
CA ILE A 119 -12.76 -13.49 17.60
C ILE A 119 -13.84 -12.48 18.02
N ALA A 120 -15.11 -12.86 17.90
CA ALA A 120 -16.25 -12.04 18.28
C ALA A 120 -16.22 -11.63 19.76
N LYS A 121 -15.81 -12.55 20.65
CA LYS A 121 -15.64 -12.25 22.08
C LYS A 121 -14.58 -11.19 22.33
N SER A 122 -13.47 -11.24 21.58
CA SER A 122 -12.36 -10.28 21.72
C SER A 122 -12.69 -8.92 21.11
N THR A 123 -13.46 -8.89 20.02
CA THR A 123 -13.79 -7.67 19.26
C THR A 123 -15.08 -6.99 19.71
N GLY A 124 -15.96 -7.70 20.41
CA GLY A 124 -17.32 -7.25 20.73
C GLY A 124 -18.30 -7.26 19.56
N ILE A 125 -17.89 -7.75 18.40
CA ILE A 125 -18.74 -7.83 17.20
C ILE A 125 -19.58 -9.11 17.21
N ASP A 126 -20.84 -9.03 16.77
CA ASP A 126 -21.69 -10.22 16.60
C ASP A 126 -21.01 -11.27 15.69
N SER A 127 -20.98 -12.53 16.14
CA SER A 127 -20.24 -13.59 15.44
C SER A 127 -20.78 -13.89 14.05
N ASN A 128 -22.10 -13.73 13.81
CA ASN A 128 -22.70 -13.97 12.49
C ASN A 128 -22.33 -12.85 11.50
N LYS A 129 -22.30 -11.59 11.98
CA LYS A 129 -21.83 -10.47 11.16
C LYS A 129 -20.36 -10.63 10.83
N LEU A 130 -19.54 -10.96 11.82
CA LEU A 130 -18.10 -11.12 11.65
C LEU A 130 -17.77 -12.29 10.69
N SER A 131 -18.46 -13.43 10.81
CA SER A 131 -18.22 -14.56 9.90
C SER A 131 -18.56 -14.20 8.44
N ARG A 132 -19.62 -13.44 8.20
CA ARG A 132 -19.98 -12.96 6.86
C ARG A 132 -18.91 -12.01 6.29
N ILE A 133 -18.39 -11.09 7.11
CA ILE A 133 -17.30 -10.18 6.73
C ILE A 133 -16.05 -10.97 6.38
N LEU A 134 -15.64 -11.90 7.23
CA LEU A 134 -14.44 -12.70 6.99
C LEU A 134 -14.59 -13.60 5.76
N ARG A 135 -15.78 -14.15 5.48
CA ARG A 135 -16.02 -14.91 4.24
C ARG A 135 -15.95 -14.07 2.98
N VAL A 136 -16.44 -12.80 3.01
CA VAL A 136 -16.21 -11.88 1.88
C VAL A 136 -14.70 -11.69 1.65
N LEU A 137 -13.92 -11.56 2.69
CA LEU A 137 -12.47 -11.43 2.57
C LEU A 137 -11.81 -12.72 2.09
N CYS A 138 -12.22 -13.89 2.60
CA CYS A 138 -11.71 -15.19 2.14
C CYS A 138 -12.01 -15.44 0.65
N THR A 139 -13.20 -15.06 0.15
CA THR A 139 -13.53 -15.17 -1.28
C THR A 139 -12.71 -14.23 -2.16
N ASN A 140 -12.09 -13.20 -1.57
CA ASN A 140 -11.13 -12.31 -2.20
C ASN A 140 -9.68 -12.65 -1.82
N HIS A 141 -9.43 -13.88 -1.37
CA HIS A 141 -8.11 -14.41 -1.00
C HIS A 141 -7.43 -13.69 0.17
N ILE A 142 -8.14 -12.87 0.93
CA ILE A 142 -7.68 -12.23 2.15
C ILE A 142 -8.22 -13.02 3.32
N PHE A 143 -7.37 -13.56 4.18
CA PHE A 143 -7.67 -14.63 5.15
C PHE A 143 -8.00 -15.97 4.49
N ARG A 144 -8.12 -17.00 5.32
CA ARG A 144 -8.62 -18.33 4.93
C ARG A 144 -9.58 -18.88 5.98
N GLU A 145 -10.61 -19.54 5.54
CA GLU A 145 -11.50 -20.36 6.38
C GLU A 145 -10.94 -21.79 6.38
N VAL A 146 -10.35 -22.20 7.49
CA VAL A 146 -9.67 -23.51 7.63
C VAL A 146 -10.64 -24.66 7.74
N SER A 147 -11.73 -24.42 8.47
CA SER A 147 -12.90 -25.27 8.59
C SER A 147 -14.10 -24.35 8.85
N PRO A 148 -15.35 -24.83 8.80
CA PRO A 148 -16.50 -23.98 9.00
C PRO A 148 -16.38 -23.07 10.23
N ASP A 149 -16.49 -21.77 10.04
CA ASP A 149 -16.37 -20.73 11.07
C ASP A 149 -15.01 -20.63 11.78
N VAL A 150 -13.96 -21.32 11.31
CA VAL A 150 -12.58 -21.21 11.81
C VAL A 150 -11.72 -20.47 10.79
N PHE A 151 -11.23 -19.30 11.18
CA PHE A 151 -10.45 -18.42 10.31
C PHE A 151 -8.99 -18.34 10.73
N ALA A 152 -8.10 -18.18 9.76
CA ALA A 152 -6.68 -17.96 9.97
C ALA A 152 -6.14 -16.90 9.01
N ASN A 153 -5.01 -16.30 9.38
CA ASN A 153 -4.26 -15.46 8.47
C ASN A 153 -3.72 -16.28 7.29
N ASN A 154 -3.57 -15.60 6.19
CA ASN A 154 -2.80 -16.04 5.04
C ASN A 154 -1.78 -14.95 4.67
N ARG A 155 -1.10 -15.09 3.54
CA ARG A 155 -0.08 -14.15 3.09
C ARG A 155 -0.60 -12.72 2.94
N LEU A 156 -1.81 -12.54 2.39
CA LEU A 156 -2.37 -11.21 2.18
C LEU A 156 -2.85 -10.59 3.48
N SER A 157 -3.58 -11.34 4.31
CA SER A 157 -4.09 -10.79 5.57
C SER A 157 -3.01 -10.51 6.61
N SER A 158 -1.87 -11.18 6.55
CA SER A 158 -0.75 -10.87 7.45
C SER A 158 -0.12 -9.50 7.21
N LEU A 159 -0.36 -8.87 6.03
CA LEU A 159 0.02 -7.47 5.78
C LEU A 159 -0.84 -6.46 6.55
N LEU A 160 -2.01 -6.88 7.03
CA LEU A 160 -2.89 -6.08 7.88
C LEU A 160 -2.51 -6.15 9.37
N ASP A 161 -1.59 -7.06 9.73
CA ASP A 161 -1.11 -7.27 11.09
C ASP A 161 -0.02 -6.26 11.46
N THR A 162 -0.18 -5.59 12.58
CA THR A 162 0.80 -4.64 13.11
C THR A 162 1.98 -5.32 13.83
N GLY A 163 1.89 -6.61 14.09
CA GLY A 163 2.85 -7.37 14.89
C GLY A 163 2.71 -7.14 16.40
N LYS A 164 1.85 -6.21 16.83
CA LYS A 164 1.65 -5.91 18.27
C LYS A 164 0.75 -6.92 18.95
N PRO A 165 0.97 -7.21 20.23
CA PRO A 165 0.05 -8.01 21.02
C PRO A 165 -1.34 -7.37 21.09
N VAL A 166 -2.41 -8.16 20.93
CA VAL A 166 -3.80 -7.68 21.01
C VAL A 166 -4.07 -6.93 22.33
N ALA A 167 -3.55 -7.44 23.44
CA ALA A 167 -3.69 -6.80 24.75
C ALA A 167 -3.07 -5.38 24.80
N ALA A 168 -1.94 -5.17 24.10
CA ALA A 168 -1.31 -3.85 24.02
C ALA A 168 -2.13 -2.89 23.18
N ILE A 169 -2.72 -3.35 22.08
CA ILE A 169 -3.58 -2.54 21.22
C ILE A 169 -4.87 -2.12 21.97
N ILE A 170 -5.49 -3.07 22.68
CA ILE A 170 -6.70 -2.77 23.49
C ILE A 170 -6.40 -1.75 24.57
N LYS A 171 -5.21 -1.83 25.21
CA LYS A 171 -4.79 -0.89 26.25
C LYS A 171 -4.56 0.52 25.72
N ASP A 172 -3.98 0.65 24.52
CA ASP A 172 -3.73 1.93 23.85
C ASP A 172 -4.00 1.82 22.34
N PRO A 173 -5.28 1.97 21.93
CA PRO A 173 -5.65 1.89 20.53
C PRO A 173 -5.00 2.95 19.63
N LYS A 174 -4.68 4.13 20.18
CA LYS A 174 -4.06 5.23 19.43
C LYS A 174 -2.61 4.93 19.06
N ALA A 175 -1.94 4.07 19.82
CA ALA A 175 -0.58 3.64 19.56
C ALA A 175 -0.51 2.36 18.67
N LYS A 176 -1.61 1.89 18.10
CA LYS A 176 -1.67 0.66 17.30
C LYS A 176 -0.59 0.61 16.23
N HIS A 177 -0.37 1.69 15.50
CA HIS A 177 0.57 1.75 14.38
C HIS A 177 1.96 2.28 14.75
N ASP A 178 2.19 2.70 16.00
CA ASP A 178 3.48 3.24 16.44
C ASP A 178 4.59 2.19 16.34
N ASN A 179 5.73 2.58 15.76
CA ASN A 179 6.89 1.70 15.61
C ASN A 179 6.57 0.39 14.86
N THR A 180 5.70 0.46 13.86
CA THR A 180 5.38 -0.64 12.96
C THR A 180 5.96 -0.36 11.56
N PRO A 181 6.05 -1.37 10.67
CA PRO A 181 6.49 -1.17 9.29
C PRO A 181 5.60 -0.23 8.45
N GLY A 182 4.42 0.16 8.96
CA GLY A 182 3.53 1.15 8.36
C GLY A 182 2.54 0.61 7.32
N LEU A 183 2.68 -0.63 6.85
CA LEU A 183 1.80 -1.15 5.79
C LEU A 183 0.35 -1.31 6.28
N ALA A 184 0.14 -1.80 7.50
CA ALA A 184 -1.18 -1.87 8.10
C ALA A 184 -1.81 -0.47 8.26
N ALA A 185 -0.99 0.54 8.62
CA ALA A 185 -1.43 1.93 8.69
C ALA A 185 -1.83 2.48 7.32
N LEU A 186 -1.05 2.18 6.26
CA LEU A 186 -1.40 2.58 4.90
C LEU A 186 -2.75 2.00 4.46
N LEU A 187 -2.97 0.71 4.71
CA LEU A 187 -4.22 0.04 4.34
C LEU A 187 -5.41 0.56 5.16
N GLU A 188 -5.21 0.92 6.42
CA GLU A 188 -6.24 1.59 7.23
C GLU A 188 -6.55 2.98 6.66
N HIS A 189 -5.55 3.80 6.34
CA HIS A 189 -5.73 5.12 5.72
C HIS A 189 -6.50 5.03 4.40
N ILE A 190 -6.12 4.13 3.50
CA ILE A 190 -6.81 3.94 2.21
C ILE A 190 -8.26 3.53 2.42
N THR A 191 -8.54 2.62 3.36
CA THR A 191 -9.89 2.10 3.60
C THR A 191 -10.73 3.01 4.49
N ASP A 192 -10.16 4.02 5.11
CA ASP A 192 -10.88 5.08 5.86
C ASP A 192 -10.98 6.37 5.04
N GLU A 193 -9.97 7.24 5.15
CA GLU A 193 -10.04 8.60 4.58
C GLU A 193 -10.14 8.53 3.05
N GLY A 194 -9.32 7.74 2.41
CA GLY A 194 -9.32 7.56 0.96
C GLY A 194 -10.65 7.03 0.44
N TYR A 195 -11.19 6.00 1.11
CA TYR A 195 -12.44 5.37 0.70
C TYR A 195 -13.67 6.26 0.94
N LYS A 196 -13.72 6.98 2.08
CA LYS A 196 -14.77 7.97 2.35
C LYS A 196 -14.76 9.09 1.31
N ALA A 197 -13.60 9.62 0.97
CA ALA A 197 -13.47 10.63 -0.06
C ALA A 197 -13.91 10.08 -1.43
N SER A 198 -13.47 8.88 -1.81
CA SER A 198 -13.81 8.24 -3.07
C SER A 198 -15.33 8.08 -3.28
N SER A 199 -16.12 7.92 -2.20
CA SER A 199 -17.58 7.81 -2.30
C SER A 199 -18.27 9.09 -2.79
N TYR A 200 -17.59 10.25 -2.75
CA TYR A 200 -18.08 11.55 -3.24
C TYR A 200 -17.43 12.01 -4.54
N LEU A 201 -16.71 11.10 -5.22
CA LEU A 201 -16.00 11.46 -6.46
C LEU A 201 -16.96 11.91 -7.55
N ALA A 202 -18.08 11.20 -7.72
CA ALA A 202 -19.06 11.53 -8.78
C ALA A 202 -19.65 12.92 -8.57
N GLU A 203 -20.09 13.24 -7.36
CA GLU A 203 -20.66 14.53 -6.98
C GLU A 203 -19.66 15.67 -7.23
N THR A 204 -18.41 15.45 -6.87
CA THR A 204 -17.35 16.46 -7.01
C THR A 204 -17.04 16.72 -8.49
N ILE A 205 -16.88 15.69 -9.31
CA ILE A 205 -16.48 15.83 -10.71
C ILE A 205 -17.64 16.33 -11.61
N THR A 206 -18.88 16.05 -11.22
CA THR A 206 -20.05 16.48 -12.02
C THR A 206 -20.65 17.82 -11.58
N SER A 207 -20.30 18.32 -10.39
CA SER A 207 -20.81 19.59 -9.87
C SER A 207 -20.35 20.77 -10.73
N PRO A 208 -21.25 21.67 -11.15
CA PRO A 208 -20.86 22.90 -11.86
C PRO A 208 -19.85 23.77 -11.10
N ALA A 209 -19.84 23.70 -9.77
CA ALA A 209 -18.95 24.50 -8.92
C ALA A 209 -17.51 23.96 -8.91
N THR A 210 -17.31 22.65 -9.07
CA THR A 210 -16.01 22.01 -8.84
C THR A 210 -15.45 21.28 -10.07
N ARG A 211 -16.28 20.93 -11.05
CA ARG A 211 -15.91 20.09 -12.23
C ARG A 211 -14.73 20.58 -13.07
N LEU A 212 -14.45 21.89 -13.03
CA LEU A 212 -13.35 22.52 -13.78
C LEU A 212 -12.27 23.08 -12.84
N SER A 213 -12.41 22.86 -11.55
CA SER A 213 -11.47 23.37 -10.54
C SER A 213 -10.28 22.44 -10.39
N GLY A 214 -9.08 23.01 -10.26
CA GLY A 214 -7.85 22.34 -9.83
C GLY A 214 -7.48 22.65 -8.39
N GLU A 215 -8.36 23.34 -7.64
CA GLU A 215 -8.07 23.78 -6.28
C GLU A 215 -8.04 22.59 -5.28
N PRO A 216 -7.00 22.47 -4.45
CA PRO A 216 -6.85 21.36 -3.49
C PRO A 216 -7.89 21.37 -2.38
N THR A 217 -8.68 22.44 -2.26
CA THR A 217 -9.79 22.61 -1.32
C THR A 217 -11.17 22.37 -1.94
N GLN A 218 -11.23 21.93 -3.20
CA GLN A 218 -12.46 21.62 -3.93
C GLN A 218 -12.48 20.18 -4.43
N THR A 219 -12.18 19.24 -3.53
CA THR A 219 -12.01 17.83 -3.83
C THR A 219 -13.10 16.97 -3.18
N ALA A 220 -13.16 15.69 -3.55
CA ALA A 220 -14.04 14.72 -2.92
C ALA A 220 -13.78 14.57 -1.41
N PHE A 221 -12.54 14.80 -0.97
CA PHE A 221 -12.19 14.86 0.45
C PHE A 221 -12.97 15.98 1.17
N ASN A 222 -13.00 17.17 0.59
CA ASN A 222 -13.70 18.32 1.15
C ASN A 222 -15.20 18.06 1.34
N VAL A 223 -15.82 17.40 0.38
CA VAL A 223 -17.24 17.02 0.47
C VAL A 223 -17.46 15.96 1.56
N ALA A 224 -16.62 14.92 1.58
CA ALA A 224 -16.73 13.82 2.54
C ALA A 224 -16.53 14.26 3.99
N PHE A 225 -15.54 15.13 4.23
CA PHE A 225 -15.17 15.58 5.58
C PHE A 225 -15.78 16.93 5.96
N LYS A 226 -16.58 17.53 5.08
CA LYS A 226 -17.28 18.80 5.28
C LYS A 226 -16.33 19.91 5.76
N THR A 227 -15.24 20.08 5.03
CA THR A 227 -14.16 21.04 5.36
C THR A 227 -13.77 21.85 4.13
N ASP A 228 -13.40 23.11 4.36
CA ASP A 228 -12.82 23.99 3.33
C ASP A 228 -11.29 23.95 3.34
N LEU A 229 -10.69 23.07 4.16
CA LEU A 229 -9.24 22.89 4.25
C LEU A 229 -8.78 21.76 3.33
N GLY A 230 -7.58 21.85 2.77
CA GLY A 230 -6.92 20.72 2.19
C GLY A 230 -6.66 19.60 3.23
N MET A 231 -6.38 18.38 2.76
CA MET A 231 -6.22 17.19 3.61
C MET A 231 -5.18 17.40 4.74
N PHE A 232 -4.03 17.98 4.43
CA PHE A 232 -2.97 18.16 5.44
C PHE A 232 -3.36 19.21 6.50
N PRO A 233 -3.78 20.45 6.17
CA PRO A 233 -4.28 21.36 7.15
C PRO A 233 -5.45 20.82 7.98
N TYR A 234 -6.31 19.97 7.38
CA TYR A 234 -7.38 19.30 8.11
C TYR A 234 -6.84 18.34 9.17
N PHE A 235 -5.81 17.55 8.85
CA PHE A 235 -5.18 16.63 9.81
C PHE A 235 -4.46 17.35 10.95
N GLU A 236 -4.08 18.61 10.76
CA GLU A 236 -3.43 19.43 11.79
C GLU A 236 -4.42 20.13 12.75
N LEU A 237 -5.72 20.03 12.48
CA LEU A 237 -6.72 20.58 13.39
C LEU A 237 -6.68 19.86 14.74
N PRO A 238 -6.93 20.60 15.85
CA PRO A 238 -7.13 19.99 17.16
C PRO A 238 -8.20 18.89 17.11
N GLY A 239 -7.87 17.71 17.61
CA GLY A 239 -8.73 16.52 17.57
C GLY A 239 -8.43 15.55 16.44
N ASN A 240 -7.61 15.94 15.45
CA ASN A 240 -7.19 15.08 14.35
C ASN A 240 -5.73 14.57 14.47
N GLU A 241 -5.12 14.71 15.65
CA GLU A 241 -3.72 14.34 15.90
C GLU A 241 -3.44 12.86 15.57
N TYR A 242 -4.45 12.00 15.78
CA TYR A 242 -4.34 10.60 15.40
C TYR A 242 -4.19 10.44 13.87
N SER A 243 -5.03 11.13 13.09
CA SER A 243 -4.98 11.04 11.63
C SER A 243 -3.65 11.55 11.06
N LEU A 244 -3.10 12.64 11.62
CA LEU A 244 -1.80 13.17 11.22
C LEU A 244 -0.66 12.17 11.48
N LYS A 245 -0.61 11.64 12.70
CA LYS A 245 0.39 10.64 13.10
C LYS A 245 0.24 9.35 12.30
N HIS A 246 -0.97 8.86 12.15
CA HIS A 246 -1.31 7.68 11.39
C HIS A 246 -0.90 7.81 9.93
N PHE A 247 -1.17 8.96 9.29
CA PHE A 247 -0.76 9.26 7.92
C PHE A 247 0.77 9.20 7.77
N SER A 248 1.54 9.76 8.70
CA SER A 248 3.00 9.71 8.66
C SER A 248 3.53 8.26 8.67
N VAL A 249 2.96 7.39 9.51
CA VAL A 249 3.29 5.97 9.55
C VAL A 249 2.85 5.26 8.27
N ALA A 250 1.68 5.61 7.72
CA ALA A 250 1.17 5.06 6.46
C ALA A 250 2.09 5.37 5.29
N MET A 251 2.65 6.58 5.23
CA MET A 251 3.58 6.95 4.15
C MET A 251 4.90 6.19 4.24
N ALA A 252 5.41 5.88 5.43
CA ALA A 252 6.54 4.96 5.58
C ALA A 252 6.19 3.55 5.06
N GLY A 253 4.98 3.07 5.31
CA GLY A 253 4.45 1.82 4.73
C GLY A 253 4.37 1.85 3.21
N ALA A 254 3.94 2.96 2.62
CA ALA A 254 3.88 3.12 1.16
C ALA A 254 5.27 3.01 0.51
N GLN A 255 6.30 3.52 1.16
CA GLN A 255 7.68 3.38 0.68
C GLN A 255 8.16 1.93 0.69
N SER A 256 7.73 1.13 1.67
CA SER A 256 8.16 -0.27 1.80
C SER A 256 7.68 -1.18 0.66
N ILE A 257 6.62 -0.80 -0.06
CA ILE A 257 6.09 -1.53 -1.23
C ILE A 257 6.65 -1.02 -2.56
N SER A 258 7.36 0.10 -2.54
CA SER A 258 8.06 0.60 -3.74
C SER A 258 9.26 -0.29 -4.05
N SER A 259 9.52 -0.51 -5.34
CA SER A 259 10.69 -1.29 -5.75
C SER A 259 11.96 -0.66 -5.19
N PRO A 260 12.77 -1.39 -4.39
CA PRO A 260 14.05 -0.90 -3.95
C PRO A 260 14.89 -0.53 -5.18
N GLY A 261 15.32 0.71 -5.27
CA GLY A 261 16.13 1.16 -6.41
C GLY A 261 15.36 1.78 -7.58
N ALA A 262 14.02 1.76 -7.60
CA ALA A 262 13.25 2.38 -8.68
C ALA A 262 13.66 3.85 -8.91
N VAL A 263 13.93 4.61 -7.85
CA VAL A 263 14.43 5.98 -7.95
C VAL A 263 15.84 6.04 -8.56
N LEU A 264 16.67 5.00 -8.34
CA LEU A 264 18.05 4.95 -8.85
C LEU A 264 18.09 4.67 -10.35
N GLU A 265 17.09 3.94 -10.87
CA GLU A 265 17.01 3.50 -12.26
C GLU A 265 16.08 4.37 -13.11
N GLY A 266 15.17 5.12 -12.47
CA GLY A 266 14.15 5.92 -13.14
C GLY A 266 14.68 7.15 -13.91
N PHE A 267 15.94 7.52 -13.69
CA PHE A 267 16.58 8.67 -14.34
C PHE A 267 18.09 8.44 -14.47
N ASP A 268 18.73 9.05 -15.48
CA ASP A 268 20.19 8.97 -15.65
C ASP A 268 20.92 9.97 -14.72
N TRP A 269 20.92 9.65 -13.44
CA TRP A 269 21.57 10.45 -12.40
C TRP A 269 23.07 10.61 -12.62
N LYS A 270 23.71 9.62 -13.28
CA LYS A 270 25.15 9.63 -13.56
C LYS A 270 25.54 10.69 -14.59
N ALA A 271 24.62 11.03 -15.51
CA ALA A 271 24.85 12.03 -16.53
C ALA A 271 24.80 13.47 -16.00
N LEU A 272 24.27 13.68 -14.78
CA LEU A 272 24.27 15.01 -14.18
C LEU A 272 25.69 15.50 -13.86
N PRO A 273 25.97 16.79 -14.06
CA PRO A 273 27.30 17.34 -13.77
C PRO A 273 27.62 17.26 -12.28
N LYS A 274 28.93 17.26 -11.97
CA LYS A 274 29.39 17.32 -10.58
C LYS A 274 28.80 18.54 -9.88
N ASP A 275 28.40 18.35 -8.63
CA ASP A 275 27.74 19.34 -7.77
C ASP A 275 26.37 19.83 -8.27
N ALA A 276 25.76 19.14 -9.24
CA ALA A 276 24.36 19.39 -9.59
C ALA A 276 23.46 19.20 -8.36
N VAL A 277 22.49 20.10 -8.21
CA VAL A 277 21.56 20.10 -7.08
C VAL A 277 20.26 19.44 -7.51
N VAL A 278 19.86 18.41 -6.80
CA VAL A 278 18.55 17.74 -6.92
C VAL A 278 17.67 18.22 -5.78
N VAL A 279 16.49 18.74 -6.10
CA VAL A 279 15.53 19.23 -5.10
C VAL A 279 14.36 18.27 -5.04
N ASP A 280 14.10 17.71 -3.87
CA ASP A 280 12.96 16.85 -3.58
C ASP A 280 11.88 17.68 -2.89
N VAL A 281 10.85 18.05 -3.65
CA VAL A 281 9.77 18.95 -3.21
C VAL A 281 8.66 18.12 -2.60
N GLY A 282 8.35 18.35 -1.32
CA GLY A 282 7.45 17.48 -0.55
C GLY A 282 8.09 16.15 -0.22
N GLY A 283 9.42 16.12 -0.05
CA GLY A 283 10.24 14.91 0.08
C GLY A 283 10.08 14.14 1.39
N GLY A 284 9.18 14.58 2.28
CA GLY A 284 8.99 13.93 3.58
C GLY A 284 10.29 13.96 4.40
N ILE A 285 10.63 12.83 4.99
CA ILE A 285 11.90 12.69 5.72
C ILE A 285 13.11 12.50 4.80
N GLY A 286 12.95 12.49 3.47
CA GLY A 286 14.03 12.39 2.50
C GLY A 286 14.53 10.97 2.24
N SER A 287 13.71 9.95 2.42
CA SER A 287 14.12 8.55 2.24
C SER A 287 14.52 8.21 0.81
N GLN A 288 13.89 8.82 -0.22
CA GLN A 288 14.30 8.66 -1.62
C GLN A 288 15.63 9.36 -1.89
N VAL A 289 15.81 10.55 -1.33
CA VAL A 289 17.08 11.28 -1.39
C VAL A 289 18.20 10.52 -0.70
N LEU A 290 17.91 9.80 0.40
CA LEU A 290 18.91 8.97 1.08
C LEU A 290 19.49 7.90 0.15
N ALA A 291 18.61 7.21 -0.62
CA ALA A 291 19.06 6.22 -1.60
C ALA A 291 19.96 6.86 -2.68
N LEU A 292 19.53 8.00 -3.23
CA LEU A 292 20.32 8.75 -4.22
C LEU A 292 21.64 9.26 -3.65
N ALA A 293 21.63 9.80 -2.43
CA ALA A 293 22.81 10.33 -1.78
C ALA A 293 23.85 9.23 -1.45
N LYS A 294 23.41 8.01 -1.15
CA LYS A 294 24.31 6.87 -0.96
C LYS A 294 24.87 6.34 -2.29
N ALA A 295 24.14 6.50 -3.40
CA ALA A 295 24.53 5.96 -4.71
C ALA A 295 25.36 6.96 -5.58
N PHE A 296 25.16 8.26 -5.41
CA PHE A 296 25.73 9.31 -6.29
C PHE A 296 26.45 10.40 -5.50
N ASP A 297 27.72 10.19 -5.22
CA ASP A 297 28.55 11.09 -4.40
C ASP A 297 28.80 12.46 -5.05
N HIS A 298 28.67 12.57 -6.37
CA HIS A 298 28.92 13.79 -7.12
C HIS A 298 27.74 14.77 -7.10
N LEU A 299 26.56 14.37 -6.54
CA LEU A 299 25.36 15.20 -6.50
C LEU A 299 25.16 15.83 -5.13
N LYS A 300 24.46 16.97 -5.12
CA LYS A 300 23.94 17.66 -3.94
C LYS A 300 22.43 17.54 -3.91
N PHE A 301 21.84 17.58 -2.73
CA PHE A 301 20.42 17.38 -2.55
C PHE A 301 19.81 18.41 -1.61
N VAL A 302 18.57 18.80 -1.89
CA VAL A 302 17.73 19.60 -0.99
C VAL A 302 16.42 18.86 -0.80
N VAL A 303 16.11 18.48 0.43
CA VAL A 303 14.81 17.93 0.80
C VAL A 303 13.96 19.07 1.34
N GLN A 304 12.85 19.35 0.67
CA GLN A 304 11.91 20.41 1.07
C GLN A 304 10.61 19.82 1.56
N ASP A 305 10.17 20.24 2.74
CA ASP A 305 8.86 19.90 3.28
C ASP A 305 8.42 20.93 4.32
N ARG A 306 7.30 20.71 4.96
CA ARG A 306 6.74 21.55 6.04
C ARG A 306 7.61 21.45 7.29
N GLU A 307 7.61 22.49 8.11
CA GLU A 307 8.52 22.61 9.26
C GLU A 307 8.54 21.38 10.19
N PHE A 308 7.35 20.84 10.51
CA PHE A 308 7.29 19.69 11.42
C PHE A 308 7.86 18.40 10.78
N VAL A 309 7.72 18.24 9.45
CA VAL A 309 8.29 17.12 8.70
C VAL A 309 9.81 17.24 8.63
N VAL A 310 10.30 18.46 8.41
CA VAL A 310 11.75 18.72 8.40
C VAL A 310 12.40 18.40 9.75
N LYS A 311 11.74 18.68 10.86
CA LYS A 311 12.21 18.28 12.21
C LYS A 311 12.32 16.76 12.38
N ASP A 312 11.44 16.00 11.77
CA ASP A 312 11.52 14.54 11.79
C ASP A 312 12.58 14.04 10.79
N ALA A 313 12.75 14.71 9.64
CA ALA A 313 13.83 14.46 8.70
C ALA A 313 15.21 14.66 9.36
N GLU A 314 15.40 15.70 10.17
CA GLU A 314 16.66 15.93 10.90
C GLU A 314 17.05 14.71 11.76
N LYS A 315 16.11 14.17 12.55
CA LYS A 315 16.35 12.98 13.37
C LYS A 315 16.67 11.75 12.53
N PHE A 316 15.95 11.58 11.42
CA PHE A 316 16.17 10.48 10.48
C PHE A 316 17.59 10.53 9.88
N TRP A 317 18.01 11.69 9.38
CA TRP A 317 19.32 11.86 8.76
C TRP A 317 20.48 11.80 9.75
N GLU A 318 20.27 12.23 11.01
CA GLU A 318 21.26 12.05 12.10
C GLU A 318 21.58 10.57 12.34
N THR A 319 20.60 9.68 12.13
CA THR A 319 20.76 8.23 12.31
C THR A 319 21.30 7.55 11.05
N GLU A 320 20.74 7.88 9.89
CA GLU A 320 20.95 7.11 8.65
C GLU A 320 22.18 7.55 7.84
N TYR A 321 22.47 8.86 7.81
CA TYR A 321 23.62 9.39 7.04
C TYR A 321 24.04 10.80 7.51
N PRO A 322 24.52 10.97 8.75
CA PRO A 322 24.82 12.27 9.32
C PRO A 322 25.90 13.05 8.55
N GLU A 323 26.86 12.35 7.92
CA GLU A 323 27.94 12.99 7.19
C GLU A 323 27.49 13.76 5.96
N ALA A 324 26.41 13.31 5.30
CA ALA A 324 25.85 14.00 4.14
C ALA A 324 25.25 15.36 4.50
N VAL A 325 24.63 15.47 5.68
CA VAL A 325 24.08 16.74 6.19
C VAL A 325 25.20 17.64 6.72
N LYS A 326 26.14 17.10 7.52
CA LYS A 326 27.27 17.84 8.08
C LYS A 326 28.19 18.46 7.00
N SER A 327 28.38 17.73 5.89
CA SER A 327 29.18 18.22 4.75
C SER A 327 28.45 19.28 3.90
N GLY A 328 27.16 19.50 4.13
CA GLY A 328 26.32 20.35 3.30
C GLY A 328 25.91 19.74 1.96
N ARG A 329 26.21 18.46 1.72
CA ARG A 329 25.79 17.74 0.51
C ARG A 329 24.29 17.48 0.48
N VAL A 330 23.68 17.30 1.64
CA VAL A 330 22.22 17.22 1.82
C VAL A 330 21.77 18.37 2.70
N LYS A 331 20.80 19.14 2.24
CA LYS A 331 20.15 20.22 2.98
C LYS A 331 18.71 19.85 3.24
N LEU A 332 18.28 19.95 4.50
CA LEU A 332 16.87 19.84 4.90
C LEU A 332 16.31 21.26 5.01
N GLN A 333 15.23 21.54 4.31
CA GLN A 333 14.74 22.90 4.17
C GLN A 333 13.23 22.97 4.34
N THR A 334 12.76 23.78 5.29
CA THR A 334 11.35 24.15 5.38
C THR A 334 10.97 25.01 4.17
N HIS A 335 9.96 24.56 3.42
CA HIS A 335 9.44 25.29 2.28
C HIS A 335 8.00 24.94 2.00
N ASP A 336 7.18 25.96 1.74
CA ASP A 336 5.84 25.81 1.20
C ASP A 336 5.93 25.88 -0.33
N PHE A 337 5.72 24.76 -1.01
CA PHE A 337 5.86 24.65 -2.46
C PHE A 337 4.77 25.42 -3.25
N PHE A 338 3.77 25.99 -2.59
CA PHE A 338 2.87 26.96 -3.20
C PHE A 338 3.44 28.39 -3.26
N THR A 339 4.60 28.60 -2.67
CA THR A 339 5.37 29.84 -2.76
C THR A 339 6.52 29.71 -3.77
N PRO A 340 7.08 30.84 -4.28
CA PRO A 340 8.25 30.79 -5.15
C PRO A 340 9.40 29.99 -4.52
N GLN A 341 10.09 29.19 -5.33
CA GLN A 341 11.26 28.44 -4.88
C GLN A 341 12.38 29.42 -4.43
N PRO A 342 13.07 29.15 -3.30
CA PRO A 342 14.13 29.98 -2.77
C PRO A 342 15.42 29.89 -3.57
#